data_967128c47f505a3b3c2f63fb736194d1
#
_entry.id   967128c47f505a3b3c2f63fb736194d1
#
_cell.length_a   1.000
_cell.length_b   1.000
_cell.length_c   1.000
_cell.angle_alpha   90.00
_cell.angle_beta   90.00
_cell.angle_gamma   90.00
#
_symmetry.space_group_name_H-M   'P 1'
#
loop_
_entity.id
_entity.type
_entity.pdbx_description
1 polymer ?
#
loop_
_entity_poly.entity_id
_entity_poly.type
_entity_poly.pdbx_seq_one_letter_code
_entity_poly.pdbx_strand_id
1 'polypeptide(L)' 'MKGAVQWIVGVIRVGPEFNELGDPFDFACTVLIDGGDATIIGAAGKFSLAHKKAVQKALNDQGITKANWVRMKP' A
#
# COMPACT_ATOMS: atom_id res chain seq x y z
N MET A 1 -13.47 3.26 -31.19
CA MET A 1 -12.16 3.50 -30.53
C MET A 1 -12.29 3.12 -29.06
N LYS A 2 -11.39 2.32 -28.57
CA LYS A 2 -11.40 1.88 -27.18
C LYS A 2 -10.03 2.01 -26.57
N GLY A 3 -9.96 2.54 -25.38
CA GLY A 3 -8.72 2.59 -24.65
C GLY A 3 -9.04 2.55 -23.18
N ALA A 4 -8.38 1.69 -22.45
CA ALA A 4 -8.69 1.52 -21.05
C ALA A 4 -7.54 0.92 -20.27
N VAL A 5 -6.49 1.67 -20.13
CA VAL A 5 -5.49 1.31 -19.13
C VAL A 5 -5.69 2.24 -17.96
N GLN A 6 -6.05 1.67 -16.83
CA GLN A 6 -6.20 2.43 -15.59
C GLN A 6 -5.22 1.89 -14.58
N TRP A 7 -4.21 2.67 -14.33
CA TRP A 7 -3.22 2.40 -13.32
C TRP A 7 -3.36 3.47 -12.27
N ILE A 8 -3.62 3.04 -11.05
CA ILE A 8 -3.77 3.96 -9.94
C ILE A 8 -2.57 3.79 -9.04
N VAL A 9 -1.91 4.89 -8.76
CA VAL A 9 -0.79 4.92 -7.83
C VAL A 9 -1.27 5.54 -6.53
N GLY A 10 -1.06 4.84 -5.43
CA GLY A 10 -1.46 5.31 -4.13
C GLY A 10 -0.32 5.24 -3.13
N VAL A 11 -0.53 5.85 -1.99
CA VAL A 11 0.39 5.78 -0.87
C VAL A 11 -0.37 5.25 0.33
N ILE A 12 0.21 4.26 1.00
CA ILE A 12 -0.33 3.74 2.25
C ILE A 12 0.61 4.15 3.37
N ARG A 13 0.06 4.81 4.37
CA ARG A 13 0.79 5.20 5.57
C ARG A 13 0.25 4.43 6.76
N VAL A 14 1.15 3.94 7.58
CA VAL A 14 0.79 3.12 8.75
C VAL A 14 1.45 3.71 9.98
N GLY A 15 0.66 3.91 11.02
CA GLY A 15 1.17 4.34 12.31
C GLY A 15 0.26 3.80 13.40
N PRO A 16 0.70 3.85 14.67
CA PRO A 16 -0.09 3.31 15.78
C PRO A 16 -1.50 3.88 15.87
N GLU A 17 -1.66 5.15 15.49
CA GLU A 17 -2.95 5.84 15.55
C GLU A 17 -3.24 6.60 14.27
N PHE A 18 -2.78 6.05 13.12
CA PHE A 18 -3.01 6.72 11.85
C PHE A 18 -4.43 6.45 11.37
N ASN A 19 -5.24 7.49 11.31
CA ASN A 19 -6.62 7.43 10.85
C ASN A 19 -6.89 8.35 9.66
N GLU A 20 -6.15 9.44 9.56
CA GLU A 20 -6.34 10.41 8.48
C GLU A 20 -5.04 11.11 8.15
N LEU A 21 -5.02 11.81 7.02
CA LEU A 21 -3.85 12.57 6.59
C LEU A 21 -3.47 13.60 7.65
N GLY A 22 -2.19 13.65 7.95
CA GLY A 22 -1.65 14.52 8.97
C GLY A 22 -1.34 13.82 10.28
N ASP A 23 -1.89 12.64 10.49
CA ASP A 23 -1.55 11.86 11.68
C ASP A 23 -0.13 11.29 11.56
N PRO A 24 0.55 11.11 12.69
CA PRO A 24 1.88 10.50 12.68
C PRO A 24 1.86 9.09 12.11
N PHE A 25 2.89 8.76 11.34
CA PHE A 25 3.05 7.41 10.82
C PHE A 25 4.52 7.01 10.93
N ASP A 26 4.76 5.69 11.02
CA ASP A 26 6.12 5.16 11.11
C ASP A 26 6.51 4.31 9.91
N PHE A 27 5.58 4.05 9.01
CA PHE A 27 5.82 3.32 7.77
C PHE A 27 4.95 3.88 6.65
N ALA A 28 5.51 4.00 5.48
CA ALA A 28 4.76 4.40 4.29
C ALA A 28 5.25 3.59 3.09
N CYS A 29 4.34 3.25 2.20
CA CYS A 29 4.71 2.58 0.97
C CYS A 29 3.90 3.13 -0.20
N THR A 30 4.49 3.01 -1.39
CA THR A 30 3.83 3.36 -2.64
C THR A 30 3.27 2.09 -3.26
N VAL A 31 2.05 2.14 -3.70
CA VAL A 31 1.40 0.99 -4.32
C VAL A 31 0.94 1.35 -5.72
N LEU A 32 1.07 0.39 -6.62
CA LEU A 32 0.53 0.47 -7.96
C LEU A 32 -0.66 -0.49 -8.02
N ILE A 33 -1.83 0.05 -8.32
CA ILE A 33 -3.07 -0.72 -8.31
C ILE A 33 -3.52 -0.97 -9.73
N ASP A 34 -3.81 -2.23 -10.03
CA ASP A 34 -4.32 -2.66 -11.32
C ASP A 34 -5.42 -3.68 -11.08
N GLY A 35 -6.67 -3.25 -11.25
CA GLY A 35 -7.83 -4.09 -10.95
C GLY A 35 -7.87 -4.49 -9.49
N GLY A 36 -7.92 -5.77 -9.22
CA GLY A 36 -7.91 -6.32 -7.85
C GLY A 36 -6.53 -6.60 -7.30
N ASP A 37 -5.48 -6.25 -8.03
CA ASP A 37 -4.10 -6.52 -7.65
C ASP A 37 -3.39 -5.23 -7.25
N ALA A 38 -2.48 -5.33 -6.31
CA ALA A 38 -1.63 -4.22 -5.92
C ALA A 38 -0.18 -4.68 -5.90
N THR A 39 0.72 -3.81 -6.33
CA THR A 39 2.15 -4.05 -6.25
C THR A 39 2.77 -2.95 -5.38
N ILE A 40 3.46 -3.34 -4.34
CA ILE A 40 4.15 -2.41 -3.46
C ILE A 40 5.52 -2.16 -4.07
N ILE A 41 5.74 -0.94 -4.57
CA ILE A 41 6.93 -0.61 -5.36
C ILE A 41 7.94 0.24 -4.62
N GLY A 42 7.62 0.71 -3.44
CA GLY A 42 8.57 1.47 -2.64
C GLY A 42 8.05 1.60 -1.22
N ALA A 43 8.96 1.58 -0.26
CA ALA A 43 8.57 1.71 1.13
C ALA A 43 9.68 2.40 1.91
N ALA A 44 9.29 3.08 2.97
CA ALA A 44 10.21 3.79 3.85
C ALA A 44 9.68 3.74 5.27
N GLY A 45 10.60 3.73 6.22
CA GLY A 45 10.28 3.73 7.63
C GLY A 45 10.46 2.37 8.27
N LYS A 46 9.89 2.21 9.45
CA LYS A 46 9.98 0.96 10.20
C LYS A 46 9.04 -0.07 9.58
N PHE A 47 9.54 -1.29 9.41
CA PHE A 47 8.74 -2.37 8.85
C PHE A 47 8.75 -3.56 9.79
N SER A 48 7.57 -4.05 10.10
CA SER A 48 7.39 -5.26 10.90
C SER A 48 6.22 -6.05 10.33
N LEU A 49 5.99 -7.23 10.88
CA LEU A 49 4.83 -8.02 10.48
C LEU A 49 3.52 -7.28 10.74
N ALA A 50 3.47 -6.50 11.82
CA ALA A 50 2.29 -5.69 12.12
C ALA A 50 2.03 -4.64 11.04
N HIS A 51 3.09 -4.00 10.54
CA HIS A 51 2.97 -3.04 9.45
C HIS A 51 2.48 -3.72 8.17
N LYS A 52 3.01 -4.91 7.86
CA LYS A 52 2.58 -5.66 6.70
C LYS A 52 1.09 -6.00 6.78
N LYS A 53 0.63 -6.44 7.95
CA LYS A 53 -0.77 -6.76 8.15
C LYS A 53 -1.67 -5.53 8.02
N ALA A 54 -1.21 -4.39 8.51
CA ALA A 54 -1.96 -3.14 8.39
C ALA A 54 -2.09 -2.71 6.92
N VAL A 55 -1.03 -2.85 6.14
CA VAL A 55 -1.07 -2.56 4.71
C VAL A 55 -2.05 -3.51 4.01
N GLN A 56 -1.99 -4.80 4.32
CA GLN A 56 -2.88 -5.78 3.72
C GLN A 56 -4.34 -5.47 4.06
N LYS A 57 -4.61 -5.09 5.30
CA LYS A 57 -5.95 -4.71 5.71
C LYS A 57 -6.44 -3.48 4.96
N ALA A 58 -5.59 -2.47 4.82
CA ALA A 58 -5.94 -1.26 4.09
C ALA A 58 -6.30 -1.56 2.64
N LEU A 59 -5.53 -2.45 1.99
CA LEU A 59 -5.82 -2.87 0.64
C LEU A 59 -7.12 -3.66 0.56
N ASN A 60 -7.33 -4.58 1.49
CA ASN A 60 -8.57 -5.38 1.53
C ASN A 60 -9.79 -4.48 1.71
N ASP A 61 -9.69 -3.44 2.52
CA ASP A 61 -10.79 -2.49 2.72
C ASP A 61 -11.15 -1.75 1.43
N GLN A 62 -10.23 -1.69 0.49
CA GLN A 62 -10.47 -1.10 -0.83
C GLN A 62 -10.85 -2.15 -1.89
N GLY A 63 -11.10 -3.38 -1.47
CA GLY A 63 -11.47 -4.44 -2.40
C GLY A 63 -10.29 -5.10 -3.12
N ILE A 64 -9.08 -4.81 -2.71
CA ILE A 64 -7.88 -5.38 -3.31
C ILE A 64 -7.49 -6.61 -2.50
N THR A 65 -7.51 -7.78 -3.15
CA THR A 65 -7.28 -9.04 -2.46
C THR A 65 -5.88 -9.61 -2.66
N LYS A 66 -5.14 -9.11 -3.66
CA LYS A 66 -3.79 -9.55 -3.95
C LYS A 66 -2.81 -8.41 -3.78
N ALA A 67 -1.75 -8.65 -3.02
CA ALA A 67 -0.67 -7.70 -2.86
C ALA A 67 0.66 -8.38 -3.17
N ASN A 68 1.40 -7.79 -4.10
CA ASN A 68 2.72 -8.28 -4.48
C ASN A 68 3.76 -7.34 -3.89
N TRP A 69 4.63 -7.87 -3.04
CA TRP A 69 5.68 -7.08 -2.42
C TRP A 69 6.95 -7.21 -3.26
N VAL A 70 7.38 -6.11 -3.82
CA VAL A 70 8.67 -6.07 -4.47
C VAL A 70 9.73 -6.14 -3.38
N ARG A 71 10.64 -7.09 -3.53
CA ARG A 71 11.68 -7.30 -2.53
C ARG A 71 12.56 -6.06 -2.45
N MET A 72 12.58 -5.47 -1.27
CA MET A 72 13.42 -4.32 -1.02
C MET A 72 14.77 -4.78 -0.52
N LYS A 73 15.79 -4.17 -1.08
CA LYS A 73 17.14 -4.38 -0.54
C LYS A 73 17.33 -3.52 0.69
N PRO A 74 17.94 -4.07 1.72
CA PRO A 74 18.27 -3.27 2.88
C PRO A 74 19.24 -2.14 2.52
#